data_9a8ecfa0f88697f43a7722955c8c0fa5
#
_entry.id   9a8ecfa0f88697f43a7722955c8c0fa5
#
_cell.length_a   1.000
_cell.length_b   1.000
_cell.length_c   1.000
_cell.angle_alpha   90.00
_cell.angle_beta   90.00
_cell.angle_gamma   90.00
#
_symmetry.space_group_name_H-M   'P 1'
#
loop_
_entity.id
_entity.type
_entity.pdbx_description
1 polymer ?
#
loop_
_entity_poly.entity_id
_entity_poly.type
_entity_poly.pdbx_seq_one_letter_code
_entity_poly.pdbx_strand_id
1 'polypeptide(L)'
;MELSSFNELNKQLTEKKFANPRNAAAGSLRQLDSKIVARRPLKMIAHGIGFISDESYFESHSSMIQQFKKWGLPTNDLVKEFSSVNDCESYFNEISLLRDSLDYEIDGMVIKIDDLKIQEEVGLNARSPCLLYTSPSPRDSY
;
A
#
# COMPACT_ATOMS: atom_id res chain seq x y z
N MET A 1 9.49 0.71 3.07
CA MET A 1 10.44 1.12 4.14
C MET A 1 10.07 2.51 4.57
N GLU A 2 10.03 2.79 5.87
CA GLU A 2 9.77 4.12 6.41
C GLU A 2 10.91 5.09 6.08
N LEU A 3 10.60 6.38 5.97
CA LEU A 3 11.57 7.43 5.65
C LEU A 3 12.66 7.56 6.72
N SER A 4 12.27 7.51 7.99
CA SER A 4 13.20 7.50 9.13
C SER A 4 14.18 6.32 9.04
N SER A 5 13.65 5.13 8.81
CA SER A 5 14.42 3.90 8.65
C SER A 5 15.33 3.91 7.41
N PHE A 6 14.85 4.48 6.32
CA PHE A 6 15.64 4.65 5.09
C PHE A 6 16.82 5.60 5.29
N ASN A 7 16.59 6.71 5.97
CA ASN A 7 17.64 7.68 6.26
C ASN A 7 18.72 7.08 7.18
N GLU A 8 18.32 6.31 8.19
CA GLU A 8 19.25 5.64 9.08
C GLU A 8 20.06 4.56 8.35
N LEU A 9 19.39 3.75 7.50
CA LEU A 9 20.06 2.76 6.69
C LEU A 9 21.11 3.38 5.76
N ASN A 10 20.78 4.48 5.08
CA ASN A 10 21.71 5.16 4.19
C ASN A 10 22.90 5.81 4.90
N LYS A 11 22.76 6.18 6.19
CA LYS A 11 23.90 6.63 7.01
C LYS A 11 24.88 5.49 7.30
N GLN A 12 24.37 4.26 7.48
CA GLN A 12 25.19 3.08 7.79
C GLN A 12 25.90 2.49 6.56
N LEU A 13 25.39 2.78 5.35
CA LEU A 13 25.97 2.29 4.11
C LEU A 13 27.16 3.16 3.67
N THR A 14 28.33 2.52 3.54
CA THR A 14 29.59 3.19 3.17
C THR A 14 29.80 3.29 1.66
N GLU A 15 29.33 2.30 0.88
CA GLU A 15 29.64 2.22 -0.54
C GLU A 15 28.52 2.76 -1.44
N LYS A 16 27.36 2.09 -1.44
CA LYS A 16 26.26 2.44 -2.35
C LYS A 16 24.99 2.74 -1.55
N LYS A 17 24.61 4.01 -1.54
CA LYS A 17 23.35 4.48 -0.95
C LYS A 17 22.18 4.20 -1.90
N PHE A 18 21.01 3.95 -1.32
CA PHE A 18 19.77 3.83 -2.08
C PHE A 18 19.23 5.22 -2.44
N ALA A 19 18.64 5.34 -3.63
CA ALA A 19 18.09 6.61 -4.10
C ALA A 19 16.79 7.01 -3.40
N ASN A 20 15.97 6.03 -3.01
CA ASN A 20 14.69 6.24 -2.33
C ASN A 20 14.27 5.02 -1.49
N PRO A 21 13.26 5.17 -0.60
CA PRO A 21 12.78 4.07 0.26
C PRO A 21 12.26 2.86 -0.50
N ARG A 22 11.65 3.06 -1.68
CA ARG A 22 11.16 1.98 -2.54
C ARG A 22 12.31 1.10 -3.04
N ASN A 23 13.39 1.73 -3.54
CA ASN A 23 14.57 1.01 -4.01
C ASN A 23 15.30 0.32 -2.84
N ALA A 24 15.34 0.94 -1.67
CA ALA A 24 15.91 0.35 -0.48
C ALA A 24 15.14 -0.89 -0.03
N ALA A 25 13.81 -0.85 -0.05
CA ALA A 25 12.96 -1.99 0.29
C ALA A 25 13.14 -3.14 -0.73
N ALA A 26 13.01 -2.83 -2.03
CA ALA A 26 13.17 -3.83 -3.09
C ALA A 26 14.57 -4.44 -3.12
N GLY A 27 15.61 -3.63 -2.96
CA GLY A 27 17.00 -4.08 -2.89
C GLY A 27 17.27 -4.94 -1.64
N SER A 28 16.63 -4.63 -0.53
CA SER A 28 16.73 -5.43 0.70
C SER A 28 16.11 -6.82 0.53
N LEU A 29 14.92 -6.91 -0.07
CA LEU A 29 14.25 -8.20 -0.33
C LEU A 29 15.00 -9.09 -1.33
N ARG A 30 15.79 -8.51 -2.21
CA ARG A 30 16.59 -9.23 -3.21
C ARG A 30 17.95 -9.73 -2.70
N GLN A 31 18.30 -9.48 -1.43
CA GLN A 31 19.53 -9.98 -0.85
C GLN A 31 19.49 -11.51 -0.73
N LEU A 32 20.56 -12.16 -1.15
CA LEU A 32 20.72 -13.61 -1.04
C LEU A 32 20.97 -14.06 0.40
N ASP A 33 21.66 -13.24 1.20
CA ASP A 33 21.92 -13.52 2.60
C ASP A 33 20.76 -13.03 3.49
N SER A 34 20.02 -13.98 4.05
CA SER A 34 18.90 -13.71 4.97
C SER A 34 19.32 -12.93 6.23
N LYS A 35 20.58 -13.05 6.68
CA LYS A 35 21.10 -12.30 7.83
C LYS A 35 21.19 -10.79 7.52
N ILE A 36 21.49 -10.43 6.28
CA ILE A 36 21.47 -9.04 5.84
C ILE A 36 20.03 -8.54 5.83
N VAL A 37 19.08 -9.32 5.29
CA VAL A 37 17.64 -8.96 5.25
C VAL A 37 17.09 -8.77 6.66
N ALA A 38 17.44 -9.66 7.60
CA ALA A 38 16.98 -9.59 8.98
C ALA A 38 17.39 -8.30 9.71
N ARG A 39 18.46 -7.65 9.27
CA ARG A 39 18.93 -6.36 9.81
C ARG A 39 18.30 -5.14 9.13
N ARG A 40 17.51 -5.35 8.04
CA ARG A 40 16.86 -4.26 7.33
C ARG A 40 15.51 -3.92 7.98
N PRO A 41 15.23 -2.65 8.25
CA PRO A 41 13.99 -2.23 8.90
C PRO A 41 12.83 -2.22 7.90
N LEU A 42 12.43 -3.40 7.43
CA LEU A 42 11.30 -3.58 6.53
C LEU A 42 10.01 -3.72 7.34
N LYS A 43 8.94 -3.11 6.84
CA LYS A 43 7.58 -3.32 7.32
C LYS A 43 6.71 -3.88 6.20
N MET A 44 5.73 -4.69 6.56
CA MET A 44 4.71 -5.24 5.68
C MET A 44 3.37 -4.59 6.01
N ILE A 45 2.57 -4.33 5.00
CA ILE A 45 1.17 -3.93 5.13
C ILE A 45 0.34 -4.87 4.26
N ALA A 46 -0.61 -5.59 4.88
CA ALA A 46 -1.55 -6.43 4.17
C ALA A 46 -2.68 -5.56 3.59
N HIS A 47 -2.89 -5.63 2.28
CA HIS A 47 -3.89 -4.82 1.58
C HIS A 47 -4.87 -5.62 0.72
N GLY A 48 -4.64 -6.91 0.57
CA GLY A 48 -5.47 -7.79 -0.23
C GLY A 48 -5.01 -9.24 -0.15
N ILE A 49 -5.81 -10.13 -0.71
CA ILE A 49 -5.57 -11.57 -0.77
C ILE A 49 -5.42 -11.98 -2.24
N GLY A 50 -4.45 -12.84 -2.54
CA GLY A 50 -4.25 -13.36 -3.89
C GLY A 50 -5.06 -14.62 -4.16
N PHE A 51 -5.20 -15.47 -3.15
CA PHE A 51 -5.96 -16.73 -3.23
C PHE A 51 -6.51 -17.09 -1.86
N ILE A 52 -7.74 -17.58 -1.84
CA ILE A 52 -8.40 -18.16 -0.68
C ILE A 52 -9.20 -19.38 -1.16
N SER A 53 -9.19 -20.47 -0.39
CA SER A 53 -9.87 -21.72 -0.74
C SER A 53 -11.40 -21.60 -0.73
N ASP A 54 -11.94 -20.67 0.04
CA ASP A 54 -13.36 -20.34 0.08
C ASP A 54 -13.54 -18.90 -0.41
N GLU A 55 -13.89 -18.73 -1.68
CA GLU A 55 -14.06 -17.43 -2.33
C GLU A 55 -15.23 -16.63 -1.72
N SER A 56 -16.19 -17.29 -1.06
CA SER A 56 -17.29 -16.64 -0.36
C SER A 56 -16.94 -16.12 1.04
N TYR A 57 -15.70 -16.35 1.51
CA TYR A 57 -15.28 -15.99 2.86
C TYR A 57 -15.36 -14.49 3.15
N PHE A 58 -15.16 -13.65 2.12
CA PHE A 58 -15.27 -12.21 2.23
C PHE A 58 -16.34 -11.66 1.28
N GLU A 59 -17.25 -10.86 1.79
CA GLU A 59 -18.27 -10.15 1.00
C GLU A 59 -17.74 -8.79 0.52
N SER A 60 -16.86 -8.15 1.30
CA SER A 60 -16.35 -6.82 1.02
C SER A 60 -14.86 -6.69 1.30
N HIS A 61 -14.24 -5.69 0.66
CA HIS A 61 -12.85 -5.34 0.91
C HIS A 61 -12.63 -4.85 2.35
N SER A 62 -13.57 -4.07 2.89
CA SER A 62 -13.53 -3.59 4.27
C SER A 62 -13.57 -4.75 5.27
N SER A 63 -14.45 -5.74 5.07
CA SER A 63 -14.52 -6.94 5.91
C SER A 63 -13.23 -7.75 5.87
N MET A 64 -12.60 -7.85 4.71
CA MET A 64 -11.30 -8.51 4.54
C MET A 64 -10.19 -7.79 5.34
N ILE A 65 -10.10 -6.46 5.25
CA ILE A 65 -9.13 -5.68 6.03
C ILE A 65 -9.36 -5.82 7.54
N GLN A 66 -10.63 -5.82 7.99
CA GLN A 66 -10.96 -6.08 9.39
C GLN A 66 -10.51 -7.48 9.85
N GLN A 67 -10.67 -8.49 9.00
CA GLN A 67 -10.23 -9.83 9.30
C GLN A 67 -8.70 -9.95 9.38
N PHE A 68 -7.96 -9.22 8.53
CA PHE A 68 -6.50 -9.12 8.64
C PHE A 68 -6.07 -8.57 10.00
N LYS A 69 -6.74 -7.53 10.49
CA LYS A 69 -6.51 -6.99 11.84
C LYS A 69 -6.77 -8.05 12.92
N LYS A 70 -7.84 -8.82 12.82
CA LYS A 70 -8.14 -9.93 13.75
C LYS A 70 -7.10 -11.04 13.72
N TRP A 71 -6.50 -11.31 12.55
CA TRP A 71 -5.39 -12.26 12.42
C TRP A 71 -4.04 -11.67 12.87
N GLY A 72 -3.99 -10.43 13.32
CA GLY A 72 -2.77 -9.76 13.74
C GLY A 72 -1.86 -9.32 12.59
N LEU A 73 -2.38 -9.28 11.35
CA LEU A 73 -1.63 -8.75 10.22
C LEU A 73 -1.64 -7.22 10.24
N PRO A 74 -0.50 -6.56 10.00
CA PRO A 74 -0.45 -5.11 9.92
C PRO A 74 -1.21 -4.62 8.68
N THR A 75 -2.08 -3.64 8.88
CA THR A 75 -2.88 -3.00 7.84
C THR A 75 -2.64 -1.49 7.83
N ASN A 76 -3.07 -0.81 6.77
CA ASN A 76 -3.00 0.65 6.71
C ASN A 76 -4.21 1.28 7.44
N ASP A 77 -3.96 2.11 8.44
CA ASP A 77 -4.99 2.80 9.21
C ASP A 77 -5.64 3.98 8.46
N LEU A 78 -5.06 4.38 7.33
CA LEU A 78 -5.64 5.40 6.44
C LEU A 78 -6.72 4.84 5.50
N VAL A 79 -7.01 3.53 5.55
CA VAL A 79 -8.12 2.94 4.79
C VAL A 79 -9.43 3.33 5.44
N LYS A 80 -10.32 3.98 4.66
CA LYS A 80 -11.67 4.39 5.09
C LYS A 80 -12.69 3.99 4.04
N GLU A 81 -13.91 3.76 4.49
CA GLU A 81 -15.09 3.47 3.69
C GLU A 81 -15.97 4.72 3.61
N PHE A 82 -16.53 5.00 2.42
CA PHE A 82 -17.38 6.14 2.15
C PHE A 82 -18.58 5.72 1.31
N SER A 83 -19.70 6.41 1.50
CA SER A 83 -20.94 6.17 0.76
C SER A 83 -21.07 7.06 -0.48
N SER A 84 -20.22 8.06 -0.63
CA SER A 84 -20.27 8.99 -1.76
C SER A 84 -18.90 9.29 -2.33
N VAL A 85 -18.84 9.63 -3.63
CA VAL A 85 -17.61 10.06 -4.29
C VAL A 85 -17.11 11.41 -3.74
N ASN A 86 -18.02 12.30 -3.35
CA ASN A 86 -17.65 13.60 -2.77
C ASN A 86 -16.89 13.45 -1.44
N ASP A 87 -17.28 12.45 -0.62
CA ASP A 87 -16.57 12.16 0.62
C ASP A 87 -15.17 11.59 0.33
N CYS A 88 -15.03 10.77 -0.72
CA CYS A 88 -13.73 10.30 -1.18
C CYS A 88 -12.82 11.45 -1.61
N GLU A 89 -13.35 12.44 -2.35
CA GLU A 89 -12.60 13.63 -2.77
C GLU A 89 -12.17 14.48 -1.58
N SER A 90 -13.10 14.69 -0.62
CA SER A 90 -12.78 15.42 0.62
C SER A 90 -11.68 14.73 1.40
N TYR A 91 -11.73 13.41 1.50
CA TYR A 91 -10.70 12.63 2.17
C TYR A 91 -9.37 12.63 1.42
N PHE A 92 -9.39 12.61 0.09
CA PHE A 92 -8.18 12.77 -0.72
C PHE A 92 -7.46 14.09 -0.42
N ASN A 93 -8.21 15.18 -0.30
CA ASN A 93 -7.65 16.49 0.06
C ASN A 93 -7.05 16.48 1.47
N GLU A 94 -7.74 15.83 2.45
CA GLU A 94 -7.23 15.64 3.81
C GLU A 94 -5.88 14.88 3.80
N ILE A 95 -5.81 13.74 3.11
CA ILE A 95 -4.59 12.93 3.02
C ILE A 95 -3.46 13.66 2.28
N SER A 96 -3.80 14.47 1.27
CA SER A 96 -2.82 15.27 0.55
C SER A 96 -2.11 16.29 1.45
N LEU A 97 -2.84 16.87 2.42
CA LEU A 97 -2.27 17.77 3.42
C LEU A 97 -1.41 17.04 4.45
N LEU A 98 -1.76 15.79 4.77
CA LEU A 98 -1.01 14.96 5.72
C LEU A 98 0.23 14.30 5.11
N ARG A 99 0.38 14.31 3.79
CA ARG A 99 1.40 13.57 3.05
C ARG A 99 2.81 13.79 3.59
N ASP A 100 3.18 15.04 3.83
CA ASP A 100 4.54 15.41 4.26
C ASP A 100 4.81 15.05 5.74
N SER A 101 3.77 14.74 6.51
CA SER A 101 3.87 14.30 7.91
C SER A 101 3.97 12.79 8.08
N LEU A 102 3.72 12.02 7.01
CA LEU A 102 3.79 10.57 7.04
C LEU A 102 5.25 10.10 7.01
N ASP A 103 5.58 9.07 7.79
CA ASP A 103 6.92 8.45 7.77
C ASP A 103 7.09 7.46 6.60
N TYR A 104 6.33 7.63 5.52
CA TYR A 104 6.46 6.88 4.28
C TYR A 104 5.91 7.67 3.09
N GLU A 105 6.48 7.43 1.92
CA GLU A 105 6.04 8.05 0.69
C GLU A 105 4.73 7.43 0.19
N ILE A 106 3.79 8.27 -0.25
CA ILE A 106 2.57 7.87 -0.95
C ILE A 106 2.54 8.52 -2.33
N ASP A 107 2.19 7.74 -3.34
CA ASP A 107 2.12 8.19 -4.74
C ASP A 107 0.71 8.66 -5.10
N GLY A 108 -0.30 8.28 -4.33
CA GLY A 108 -1.69 8.65 -4.55
C GLY A 108 -2.65 7.85 -3.68
N MET A 109 -3.94 8.03 -3.92
CA MET A 109 -5.01 7.31 -3.26
C MET A 109 -5.71 6.37 -4.25
N VAL A 110 -6.03 5.18 -3.80
CA VAL A 110 -6.77 4.19 -4.58
C VAL A 110 -8.19 4.12 -4.04
N ILE A 111 -9.17 4.38 -4.90
CA ILE A 111 -10.60 4.22 -4.60
C ILE A 111 -11.07 2.91 -5.22
N LYS A 112 -11.74 2.08 -4.43
CA LYS A 112 -12.28 0.78 -4.85
C LYS A 112 -13.76 0.69 -4.47
N ILE A 113 -14.52 -0.07 -5.23
CA ILE A 113 -15.83 -0.54 -4.79
C ILE A 113 -15.60 -1.50 -3.62
N ASP A 114 -16.36 -1.37 -2.54
CA ASP A 114 -16.18 -2.22 -1.35
C ASP A 114 -16.72 -3.64 -1.57
N ASP A 115 -17.83 -3.81 -2.28
CA ASP A 115 -18.42 -5.10 -2.60
C ASP A 115 -17.55 -5.88 -3.61
N LEU A 116 -17.07 -7.06 -3.20
CA LEU A 116 -16.17 -7.88 -4.00
C LEU A 116 -16.85 -8.52 -5.21
N LYS A 117 -18.16 -8.84 -5.13
CA LYS A 117 -18.91 -9.38 -6.27
C LYS A 117 -19.08 -8.34 -7.36
N ILE A 118 -19.39 -7.10 -6.97
CA ILE A 118 -19.47 -6.00 -7.93
C ILE A 118 -18.09 -5.72 -8.54
N GLN A 119 -17.01 -5.80 -7.78
CA GLN A 119 -15.66 -5.70 -8.33
C GLN A 119 -15.40 -6.77 -9.41
N GLU A 120 -15.84 -8.00 -9.18
CA GLU A 120 -15.68 -9.11 -10.12
C GLU A 120 -16.55 -8.92 -11.38
N GLU A 121 -17.82 -8.51 -11.22
CA GLU A 121 -18.74 -8.24 -12.31
C GLU A 121 -18.25 -7.12 -13.25
N VAL A 122 -17.68 -6.07 -12.68
CA VAL A 122 -17.08 -4.95 -13.45
C VAL A 122 -15.82 -5.40 -14.20
N GLY A 123 -15.18 -6.44 -13.69
CA GLY A 123 -14.03 -7.08 -14.30
C GLY A 123 -12.70 -6.38 -14.03
N LEU A 124 -11.65 -7.01 -14.53
CA LEU A 124 -10.26 -6.54 -14.43
C LEU A 124 -9.81 -6.06 -15.81
N ASN A 125 -9.30 -4.85 -15.91
CA ASN A 125 -8.43 -4.48 -17.02
C ASN A 125 -7.11 -5.25 -16.93
N ALA A 126 -6.37 -5.39 -18.03
CA ALA A 126 -5.14 -6.17 -18.14
C ALA A 126 -4.08 -5.89 -17.04
N ARG A 127 -4.24 -4.84 -16.22
CA ARG A 127 -3.31 -4.43 -15.17
C ARG A 127 -3.95 -4.00 -13.85
N SER A 128 -5.26 -3.79 -13.77
CA SER A 128 -5.95 -3.32 -12.56
C SER A 128 -7.48 -3.51 -12.67
N PRO A 129 -8.21 -3.59 -11.55
CA PRO A 129 -9.66 -3.51 -11.55
C PRO A 129 -10.15 -2.24 -12.27
N CYS A 130 -11.19 -2.34 -13.11
CA CYS A 130 -11.69 -1.25 -13.97
C CYS A 130 -12.12 0.03 -13.22
N LEU A 131 -12.29 -0.03 -11.91
CA LEU A 131 -12.76 1.08 -11.07
C LEU A 131 -11.69 1.52 -10.05
N LEU A 132 -10.41 1.38 -10.37
CA LEU A 132 -9.35 2.02 -9.64
C LEU A 132 -9.12 3.42 -10.19
N TYR A 133 -9.60 4.43 -9.49
CA TYR A 133 -9.15 5.80 -9.73
C TYR A 133 -7.81 5.99 -8.99
N THR A 134 -6.74 6.07 -9.75
CA THR A 134 -5.44 6.49 -9.24
C THR A 134 -5.24 7.96 -9.61
N SER A 135 -5.14 8.83 -8.63
CA SER A 135 -4.66 10.19 -8.90
C SER A 135 -3.23 10.09 -9.47
N PRO A 136 -2.94 10.69 -10.62
CA PRO A 136 -1.60 10.63 -11.20
C PRO A 136 -0.58 11.20 -10.23
N SER A 137 0.47 10.44 -9.96
CA SER A 137 1.62 10.96 -9.23
C SER A 137 2.33 12.02 -10.05
N PRO A 138 2.87 13.08 -9.43
CA PRO A 138 3.75 14.02 -10.12
C PRO A 138 4.97 13.36 -10.80
N ARG A 139 5.28 12.10 -10.45
CA ARG A 139 6.36 11.31 -11.06
C ARG A 139 5.98 10.64 -12.39
N ASP A 140 4.69 10.55 -12.71
CA ASP A 140 4.20 9.94 -13.95
C ASP A 140 4.10 10.95 -15.10
N SER A 141 4.62 12.18 -14.91
CA SER A 141 4.59 13.28 -15.87
C SER A 141 5.87 13.40 -16.72
N TYR A 142 6.59 12.28 -16.96
CA TYR A 142 7.73 12.22 -17.89
C TYR A 142 7.63 11.03 -18.82
#